data_451f6af7d708a8adef016ee6948c4587
#
_entry.id   451f6af7d708a8adef016ee6948c4587
#
_cell.length_a   1.000
_cell.length_b   1.000
_cell.length_c   1.000
_cell.angle_alpha   90.00
_cell.angle_beta   90.00
_cell.angle_gamma   90.00
#
_symmetry.space_group_name_H-M   'P 1'
#
loop_
_entity.id
_entity.type
_entity.pdbx_description
1 polymer ?
#
loop_
_entity_poly.entity_id
_entity_poly.type
_entity_poly.pdbx_seq_one_letter_code
_entity_poly.pdbx_strand_id
1 'polypeptide(L)'
;MAPYTCSFNNVDFMASLKKFVQEHLSDIFRDAYAVLLSGSVSLGFIENPRDVDLSIILDPALPGVGPFGAGYINKTHRRFCRFDGYAVTLDFHYRRLTLDDYNCYTNVWMFRFNQLLWTRDDADFGLLRRQGYVDLDFLQRNLPTLVPACLRFLAAEKEKRAPRKQLYYIYGMTCILTHQTFDFTDEEKKTLNLLHDGSVDNRAEIVEWCESQLHALDY
;
A
#
# COMPACT_ATOMS: atom_id res chain seq x y z
N MET A 1 3.48 -11.83 28.17
CA MET A 1 3.90 -10.53 27.62
C MET A 1 2.69 -9.95 26.95
N ALA A 2 2.21 -8.79 27.40
CA ALA A 2 1.09 -8.12 26.77
C ALA A 2 1.49 -7.71 25.33
N PRO A 3 0.60 -7.87 24.33
CA PRO A 3 0.87 -7.36 23.01
C PRO A 3 1.04 -5.84 23.12
N TYR A 4 2.16 -5.33 22.64
CA TYR A 4 2.38 -3.89 22.56
C TYR A 4 1.39 -3.32 21.54
N THR A 5 0.36 -2.65 22.03
CA THR A 5 -0.53 -1.83 21.22
C THR A 5 0.21 -0.54 20.89
N CYS A 6 0.99 -0.55 19.85
CA CYS A 6 1.44 0.70 19.22
C CYS A 6 0.25 1.26 18.43
N SER A 7 -0.27 2.40 18.84
CA SER A 7 -1.15 3.19 18.01
C SER A 7 -0.29 3.80 16.88
N PHE A 8 -0.41 3.28 15.67
CA PHE A 8 0.30 3.79 14.50
C PHE A 8 -0.35 5.05 13.90
N ASN A 9 -1.42 5.53 14.51
CA ASN A 9 -2.17 6.73 14.12
C ASN A 9 -1.45 8.03 14.44
N ASN A 10 -0.14 8.00 14.54
CA ASN A 10 0.59 9.14 15.03
C ASN A 10 1.46 9.72 13.93
N VAL A 11 1.31 11.03 13.70
CA VAL A 11 2.24 11.83 12.88
C VAL A 11 3.68 11.58 13.33
N ASP A 12 3.89 11.39 14.63
CA ASP A 12 5.20 11.08 15.22
C ASP A 12 5.74 9.73 14.75
N PHE A 13 4.90 8.70 14.65
CA PHE A 13 5.34 7.39 14.12
C PHE A 13 5.85 7.51 12.69
N MET A 14 5.11 8.22 11.82
CA MET A 14 5.51 8.40 10.43
C MET A 14 6.81 9.20 10.30
N ALA A 15 6.99 10.22 11.13
CA ALA A 15 8.23 10.99 11.18
C ALA A 15 9.41 10.11 11.65
N SER A 16 9.21 9.33 12.70
CA SER A 16 10.20 8.38 13.23
C SER A 16 10.54 7.28 12.23
N LEU A 17 9.55 6.75 11.51
CA LEU A 17 9.77 5.75 10.47
C LEU A 17 10.59 6.33 9.29
N LYS A 18 10.26 7.54 8.84
CA LYS A 18 11.04 8.24 7.80
C LYS A 18 12.48 8.46 8.24
N LYS A 19 12.68 8.93 9.45
CA LYS A 19 14.02 9.11 10.04
C LYS A 19 14.78 7.78 10.09
N PHE A 20 14.14 6.72 10.61
CA PHE A 20 14.73 5.38 10.66
C PHE A 20 15.16 4.89 9.27
N VAL A 21 14.32 5.05 8.26
CA VAL A 21 14.65 4.69 6.87
C VAL A 21 15.87 5.48 6.38
N GLN A 22 15.92 6.78 6.63
CA GLN A 22 17.05 7.63 6.21
C GLN A 22 18.36 7.25 6.91
N GLU A 23 18.32 6.98 8.22
CA GLU A 23 19.52 6.63 9.00
C GLU A 23 20.09 5.27 8.64
N HIS A 24 19.24 4.34 8.20
CA HIS A 24 19.66 2.97 7.85
C HIS A 24 19.77 2.71 6.34
N LEU A 25 19.64 3.76 5.49
CA LEU A 25 19.79 3.61 4.03
C LEU A 25 21.13 3.01 3.61
N SER A 26 22.21 3.40 4.29
CA SER A 26 23.55 2.88 3.98
C SER A 26 23.72 1.39 4.29
N ASP A 27 23.00 0.89 5.29
CA ASP A 27 23.16 -0.48 5.78
C ASP A 27 22.15 -1.45 5.16
N ILE A 28 20.85 -1.09 5.23
CA ILE A 28 19.74 -1.97 4.83
C ILE A 28 19.24 -1.63 3.43
N PHE A 29 19.30 -0.35 3.06
CA PHE A 29 18.69 0.17 1.84
C PHE A 29 19.74 0.71 0.84
N ARG A 30 21.03 0.35 1.00
CA ARG A 30 22.14 0.87 0.19
C ARG A 30 21.87 0.86 -1.32
N ASP A 31 21.24 -0.21 -1.79
CA ASP A 31 20.95 -0.43 -3.19
C ASP A 31 19.52 -0.02 -3.57
N ALA A 32 18.83 0.71 -2.67
CA ALA A 32 17.47 1.14 -2.94
C ALA A 32 17.45 2.28 -3.98
N TYR A 33 16.46 2.19 -4.86
CA TYR A 33 16.03 3.26 -5.76
C TYR A 33 14.94 4.10 -5.10
N ALA A 34 14.03 3.43 -4.37
CA ALA A 34 13.00 4.04 -3.56
C ALA A 34 12.57 3.11 -2.42
N VAL A 35 11.99 3.68 -1.37
CA VAL A 35 11.36 2.97 -0.26
C VAL A 35 9.92 3.45 -0.14
N LEU A 36 8.97 2.53 -0.28
CA LEU A 36 7.54 2.78 -0.15
C LEU A 36 7.03 2.14 1.13
N LEU A 37 6.23 2.87 1.90
CA LEU A 37 5.38 2.31 2.94
C LEU A 37 4.14 1.74 2.27
N SER A 38 3.87 0.47 2.49
CA SER A 38 2.79 -0.27 1.87
C SER A 38 1.81 -0.83 2.93
N GLY A 39 0.72 -1.40 2.47
CA GLY A 39 -0.20 -2.10 3.35
C GLY A 39 -1.08 -1.16 4.17
N SER A 40 -1.61 -1.66 5.29
CA SER A 40 -2.60 -0.94 6.10
C SER A 40 -2.02 0.31 6.78
N VAL A 41 -0.76 0.26 7.18
CA VAL A 41 -0.08 1.40 7.86
C VAL A 41 0.08 2.60 6.94
N SER A 42 0.11 2.39 5.61
CA SER A 42 0.27 3.49 4.65
C SER A 42 -0.87 4.50 4.66
N LEU A 43 -2.05 4.11 5.13
CA LEU A 43 -3.18 5.04 5.31
C LEU A 43 -3.06 5.92 6.55
N GLY A 44 -2.20 5.57 7.52
CA GLY A 44 -1.89 6.38 8.69
C GLY A 44 -2.95 6.38 9.81
N PHE A 45 -4.08 5.70 9.64
CA PHE A 45 -5.18 5.70 10.62
C PHE A 45 -5.70 4.30 10.99
N ILE A 46 -5.12 3.23 10.45
CA ILE A 46 -5.53 1.87 10.83
C ILE A 46 -5.10 1.57 12.26
N GLU A 47 -6.05 1.20 13.11
CA GLU A 47 -5.86 1.13 14.56
C GLU A 47 -5.02 -0.08 15.03
N ASN A 48 -5.15 -1.21 14.36
CA ASN A 48 -4.51 -2.47 14.76
C ASN A 48 -3.70 -3.12 13.63
N PRO A 49 -2.69 -2.44 13.06
CA PRO A 49 -1.82 -3.07 12.08
C PRO A 49 -0.96 -4.13 12.77
N ARG A 50 -0.76 -5.26 12.10
CA ARG A 50 0.04 -6.37 12.63
C ARG A 50 1.52 -6.19 12.38
N ASP A 51 1.84 -5.50 11.29
CA ASP A 51 3.17 -5.32 10.74
C ASP A 51 3.21 -4.01 9.92
N VAL A 52 4.41 -3.62 9.58
CA VAL A 52 4.68 -2.46 8.72
C VAL A 52 5.35 -2.98 7.45
N ASP A 53 4.63 -2.92 6.34
CA ASP A 53 5.13 -3.36 5.05
C ASP A 53 5.98 -2.28 4.39
N LEU A 54 7.26 -2.57 4.13
CA LEU A 54 8.16 -1.71 3.38
C LEU A 54 8.53 -2.35 2.04
N SER A 55 8.15 -1.71 0.94
CA SER A 55 8.59 -2.09 -0.40
C SER A 55 9.89 -1.39 -0.74
N ILE A 56 10.96 -2.15 -0.83
CA ILE A 56 12.29 -1.68 -1.20
C ILE A 56 12.46 -1.89 -2.70
N ILE A 57 12.40 -0.81 -3.46
CA ILE A 57 12.61 -0.83 -4.90
C ILE A 57 14.11 -0.73 -5.16
N LEU A 58 14.68 -1.77 -5.75
CA LEU A 58 16.11 -1.85 -6.02
C LEU A 58 16.48 -1.22 -7.37
N ASP A 59 17.65 -0.61 -7.44
CA ASP A 59 18.17 -0.01 -8.65
C ASP A 59 18.31 -1.05 -9.79
N PRO A 60 17.70 -0.80 -10.96
CA PRO A 60 17.78 -1.72 -12.09
C PRO A 60 19.19 -1.84 -12.67
N ALA A 61 20.01 -0.81 -12.50
CA ALA A 61 21.40 -0.80 -12.99
C ALA A 61 22.34 -1.69 -12.16
N LEU A 62 21.92 -2.08 -10.94
CA LEU A 62 22.76 -2.93 -10.10
C LEU A 62 22.63 -4.41 -10.51
N PRO A 63 23.76 -5.09 -10.71
CA PRO A 63 23.78 -6.48 -11.13
C PRO A 63 23.30 -7.39 -10.00
N GLY A 64 22.00 -7.51 -9.83
CA GLY A 64 21.34 -8.62 -9.11
C GLY A 64 21.69 -8.86 -7.65
N VAL A 65 22.46 -7.98 -7.03
CA VAL A 65 23.03 -8.22 -5.72
C VAL A 65 22.67 -7.06 -4.80
N GLY A 66 21.46 -7.11 -4.28
CA GLY A 66 21.20 -6.38 -3.05
C GLY A 66 22.05 -6.98 -1.91
N PRO A 67 22.10 -6.37 -0.73
CA PRO A 67 22.92 -6.81 0.41
C PRO A 67 22.72 -8.28 0.80
N PHE A 68 21.75 -8.93 0.21
CA PHE A 68 21.34 -10.30 0.51
C PHE A 68 21.45 -11.27 -0.69
N GLY A 69 21.97 -10.82 -1.86
CA GLY A 69 22.14 -11.65 -3.06
C GLY A 69 20.85 -11.92 -3.84
N ALA A 70 20.98 -12.49 -5.03
CA ALA A 70 19.86 -12.70 -5.99
C ALA A 70 18.68 -13.53 -5.45
N GLY A 71 18.88 -14.31 -4.40
CA GLY A 71 17.83 -15.12 -3.78
C GLY A 71 16.81 -14.33 -2.94
N TYR A 72 17.03 -13.05 -2.71
CA TYR A 72 16.16 -12.21 -1.86
C TYR A 72 15.12 -11.41 -2.63
N ILE A 73 15.27 -11.31 -3.94
CA ILE A 73 14.31 -10.61 -4.79
C ILE A 73 12.99 -11.37 -4.76
N ASN A 74 11.87 -10.63 -4.55
CA ASN A 74 10.52 -11.16 -4.40
C ASN A 74 10.27 -12.01 -3.15
N LYS A 75 11.13 -11.94 -2.15
CA LYS A 75 10.88 -12.51 -0.82
C LYS A 75 10.56 -11.44 0.18
N THR A 76 9.73 -11.79 1.16
CA THR A 76 9.48 -10.97 2.33
C THR A 76 10.47 -11.33 3.41
N HIS A 77 11.16 -10.33 3.96
CA HIS A 77 12.05 -10.47 5.10
C HIS A 77 11.45 -9.76 6.29
N ARG A 78 11.17 -10.51 7.33
CA ARG A 78 10.58 -9.98 8.56
C ARG A 78 11.67 -9.70 9.57
N ARG A 79 11.67 -8.48 10.13
CA ARG A 79 12.60 -8.07 11.17
C ARG A 79 11.89 -7.26 12.24
N PHE A 80 12.11 -7.63 13.50
CA PHE A 80 11.71 -6.79 14.62
C PHE A 80 12.69 -5.64 14.79
N CYS A 81 12.19 -4.42 14.78
CA CYS A 81 12.98 -3.19 14.86
C CYS A 81 12.50 -2.32 16.03
N ARG A 82 13.45 -1.54 16.55
CA ARG A 82 13.17 -0.52 17.57
C ARG A 82 13.77 0.81 17.11
N PHE A 83 12.96 1.85 17.13
CA PHE A 83 13.38 3.23 16.81
C PHE A 83 12.46 4.23 17.52
N ASP A 84 13.02 5.30 18.05
CA ASP A 84 12.30 6.40 18.72
C ASP A 84 11.21 5.96 19.70
N GLY A 85 11.45 4.88 20.46
CA GLY A 85 10.50 4.30 21.41
C GLY A 85 9.48 3.33 20.81
N TYR A 86 9.39 3.22 19.50
CA TYR A 86 8.54 2.24 18.82
C TYR A 86 9.21 0.87 18.75
N ALA A 87 8.41 -0.18 18.89
CA ALA A 87 8.83 -1.57 18.76
C ALA A 87 7.89 -2.28 17.78
N VAL A 88 8.35 -2.46 16.56
CA VAL A 88 7.52 -2.90 15.44
C VAL A 88 8.16 -4.04 14.68
N THR A 89 7.33 -4.85 14.02
CA THR A 89 7.78 -5.80 13.01
C THR A 89 7.72 -5.13 11.66
N LEU A 90 8.87 -5.02 10.99
CA LEU A 90 8.97 -4.54 9.63
C LEU A 90 9.04 -5.74 8.68
N ASP A 91 8.16 -5.76 7.69
CA ASP A 91 8.16 -6.70 6.59
C ASP A 91 8.78 -6.03 5.36
N PHE A 92 10.00 -6.42 5.00
CA PHE A 92 10.72 -5.88 3.86
C PHE A 92 10.41 -6.69 2.61
N HIS A 93 9.83 -6.04 1.61
CA HIS A 93 9.53 -6.61 0.30
C HIS A 93 10.50 -6.04 -0.72
N TYR A 94 11.56 -6.79 -1.03
CA TYR A 94 12.54 -6.37 -2.04
C TYR A 94 12.00 -6.63 -3.43
N ARG A 95 11.97 -5.59 -4.24
CA ARG A 95 11.50 -5.62 -5.62
C ARG A 95 12.54 -5.03 -6.53
N ARG A 96 12.77 -5.69 -7.68
CA ARG A 96 13.60 -5.10 -8.72
C ARG A 96 12.72 -4.16 -9.55
N LEU A 97 13.21 -2.95 -9.80
CA LEU A 97 12.59 -2.07 -10.79
C LEU A 97 12.77 -2.75 -12.15
N THR A 98 11.68 -3.11 -12.81
CA THR A 98 11.70 -3.70 -14.15
C THR A 98 11.12 -2.71 -15.14
N LEU A 99 11.63 -2.72 -16.37
CA LEU A 99 11.07 -1.94 -17.48
C LEU A 99 9.77 -2.56 -17.99
N ASP A 100 9.53 -3.84 -17.67
CA ASP A 100 8.31 -4.53 -18.05
C ASP A 100 7.11 -3.90 -17.33
N ASP A 101 6.05 -3.64 -18.08
CA ASP A 101 4.80 -3.19 -17.52
C ASP A 101 4.24 -4.30 -16.63
N TYR A 102 4.55 -4.18 -15.36
CA TYR A 102 3.85 -4.96 -14.37
C TYR A 102 2.39 -4.53 -14.43
N ASN A 103 1.56 -5.42 -14.98
CA ASN A 103 0.15 -5.11 -15.22
C ASN A 103 -0.59 -5.08 -13.88
N CYS A 104 -0.35 -3.96 -13.16
CA CYS A 104 -0.83 -3.76 -11.81
C CYS A 104 -2.33 -3.78 -11.67
N TYR A 105 -3.05 -3.62 -12.75
CA TYR A 105 -4.48 -3.44 -12.76
C TYR A 105 -5.28 -4.75 -12.87
N THR A 106 -4.61 -5.86 -13.15
CA THR A 106 -5.28 -7.17 -13.20
C THR A 106 -5.37 -7.86 -11.84
N ASN A 107 -4.58 -7.40 -10.87
CA ASN A 107 -4.53 -7.97 -9.53
C ASN A 107 -4.87 -6.93 -8.46
N VAL A 108 -5.93 -7.15 -7.70
CA VAL A 108 -6.37 -6.29 -6.57
C VAL A 108 -5.29 -6.06 -5.53
N TRP A 109 -4.34 -6.98 -5.39
CA TRP A 109 -3.17 -6.80 -4.51
C TRP A 109 -2.34 -5.55 -4.81
N MET A 110 -2.62 -4.88 -5.91
CA MET A 110 -1.87 -3.72 -6.39
C MET A 110 -2.61 -2.41 -6.16
N PHE A 111 -3.87 -2.44 -5.74
CA PHE A 111 -4.53 -1.28 -5.12
C PHE A 111 -3.99 -1.05 -3.70
N ARG A 112 -2.69 -1.27 -3.50
CA ARG A 112 -2.05 -0.97 -2.25
C ARG A 112 -1.90 0.53 -2.17
N PHE A 113 -2.36 1.08 -1.07
CA PHE A 113 -2.04 2.44 -0.72
C PHE A 113 -0.55 2.47 -0.37
N ASN A 114 0.26 3.14 -1.19
CA ASN A 114 1.69 3.23 -0.97
C ASN A 114 2.06 4.69 -0.75
N GLN A 115 2.75 4.97 0.36
CA GLN A 115 3.35 6.27 0.61
C GLN A 115 4.84 6.22 0.32
N LEU A 116 5.34 7.24 -0.38
CA LEU A 116 6.77 7.38 -0.61
C LEU A 116 7.47 7.86 0.67
N LEU A 117 8.32 7.00 1.23
CA LEU A 117 9.13 7.36 2.39
C LEU A 117 10.46 8.00 1.98
N TRP A 118 11.06 7.48 0.92
CA TRP A 118 12.33 7.93 0.40
C TRP A 118 12.48 7.55 -1.07
N THR A 119 13.20 8.39 -1.82
CA THR A 119 13.65 8.11 -3.18
C THR A 119 14.97 8.80 -3.45
N ARG A 120 15.72 8.28 -4.42
CA ARG A 120 16.90 8.98 -4.94
C ARG A 120 16.46 10.24 -5.68
N ASP A 121 17.37 11.22 -5.78
CA ASP A 121 17.10 12.51 -6.44
C ASP A 121 16.84 12.35 -7.94
N ASP A 122 17.41 11.33 -8.57
CA ASP A 122 17.29 11.01 -9.99
C ASP A 122 16.16 10.02 -10.31
N ALA A 123 15.26 9.76 -9.37
CA ALA A 123 14.22 8.75 -9.53
C ALA A 123 13.19 9.13 -10.59
N ASP A 124 12.93 8.19 -11.50
CA ASP A 124 11.85 8.29 -12.47
C ASP A 124 10.51 7.83 -11.84
N PHE A 125 9.62 8.78 -11.58
CA PHE A 125 8.30 8.52 -11.00
C PHE A 125 7.41 7.66 -11.92
N GLY A 126 7.63 7.70 -13.24
CA GLY A 126 6.95 6.81 -14.19
C GLY A 126 7.29 5.34 -13.91
N LEU A 127 8.57 5.05 -13.64
CA LEU A 127 9.00 3.71 -13.24
C LEU A 127 8.47 3.32 -11.85
N LEU A 128 8.45 4.24 -10.89
CA LEU A 128 7.91 3.96 -9.56
C LEU A 128 6.42 3.63 -9.59
N ARG A 129 5.65 4.31 -10.45
CA ARG A 129 4.22 4.03 -10.67
C ARG A 129 4.01 2.60 -11.19
N ARG A 130 4.86 2.10 -12.07
CA ARG A 130 4.84 0.70 -12.52
C ARG A 130 5.11 -0.29 -11.38
N GLN A 131 5.79 0.14 -10.32
CA GLN A 131 6.08 -0.66 -9.13
C GLN A 131 5.07 -0.47 -7.98
N GLY A 132 3.96 0.22 -8.23
CA GLY A 132 2.86 0.36 -7.28
C GLY A 132 2.84 1.67 -6.49
N TYR A 133 3.68 2.65 -6.84
CA TYR A 133 3.49 4.01 -6.34
C TYR A 133 2.29 4.64 -7.05
N VAL A 134 1.31 5.09 -6.26
CA VAL A 134 0.04 5.62 -6.76
C VAL A 134 -0.16 7.04 -6.25
N ASP A 135 -0.38 7.98 -7.15
CA ASP A 135 -0.80 9.35 -6.87
C ASP A 135 -2.12 9.67 -7.60
N LEU A 136 -2.74 10.80 -7.28
CA LEU A 136 -4.04 11.18 -7.86
C LEU A 136 -3.97 11.33 -9.38
N ASP A 137 -2.93 11.94 -9.90
CA ASP A 137 -2.71 12.13 -11.33
C ASP A 137 -2.62 10.79 -12.08
N PHE A 138 -1.97 9.80 -11.47
CA PHE A 138 -1.93 8.45 -12.00
C PHE A 138 -3.30 7.78 -11.99
N LEU A 139 -4.06 7.91 -10.90
CA LEU A 139 -5.41 7.34 -10.78
C LEU A 139 -6.34 7.93 -11.83
N GLN A 140 -6.35 9.26 -11.98
CA GLN A 140 -7.18 9.96 -12.95
C GLN A 140 -6.90 9.50 -14.39
N ARG A 141 -5.63 9.41 -14.78
CA ARG A 141 -5.24 8.96 -16.14
C ARG A 141 -5.56 7.49 -16.40
N ASN A 142 -5.76 6.69 -15.37
CA ASN A 142 -5.99 5.26 -15.51
C ASN A 142 -7.43 4.83 -15.14
N LEU A 143 -8.36 5.76 -14.95
CA LEU A 143 -9.78 5.46 -14.68
C LEU A 143 -10.37 4.42 -15.63
N PRO A 144 -10.16 4.51 -16.97
CA PRO A 144 -10.71 3.52 -17.90
C PRO A 144 -10.27 2.07 -17.64
N THR A 145 -9.16 1.89 -16.95
CA THR A 145 -8.65 0.57 -16.58
C THR A 145 -9.01 0.19 -15.14
N LEU A 146 -8.91 1.16 -14.23
CA LEU A 146 -9.13 0.95 -12.79
C LEU A 146 -10.58 0.63 -12.46
N VAL A 147 -11.52 1.43 -13.01
CA VAL A 147 -12.94 1.27 -12.69
C VAL A 147 -13.48 -0.11 -13.12
N PRO A 148 -13.25 -0.58 -14.37
CA PRO A 148 -13.66 -1.93 -14.74
C PRO A 148 -12.98 -3.03 -13.90
N ALA A 149 -11.74 -2.82 -13.46
CA ALA A 149 -11.07 -3.75 -12.57
C ALA A 149 -11.78 -3.81 -11.19
N CYS A 150 -12.05 -2.68 -10.56
CA CYS A 150 -12.79 -2.62 -9.31
C CYS A 150 -14.17 -3.29 -9.42
N LEU A 151 -14.93 -2.99 -10.47
CA LEU A 151 -16.25 -3.58 -10.70
C LEU A 151 -16.20 -5.12 -10.84
N ARG A 152 -15.20 -5.67 -11.54
CA ARG A 152 -15.01 -7.14 -11.60
C ARG A 152 -14.77 -7.76 -10.23
N PHE A 153 -14.05 -7.06 -9.35
CA PHE A 153 -13.82 -7.55 -8.00
C PHE A 153 -15.05 -7.46 -7.10
N LEU A 154 -15.84 -6.40 -7.24
CA LEU A 154 -17.11 -6.29 -6.54
C LEU A 154 -18.08 -7.40 -6.97
N ALA A 155 -18.11 -7.73 -8.26
CA ALA A 155 -18.87 -8.88 -8.74
C ALA A 155 -18.39 -10.21 -8.12
N ALA A 156 -17.06 -10.43 -8.04
CA ALA A 156 -16.50 -11.61 -7.37
C ALA A 156 -16.78 -11.62 -5.85
N GLU A 157 -16.85 -10.46 -5.22
CA GLU A 157 -17.22 -10.33 -3.82
C GLU A 157 -18.67 -10.76 -3.56
N LYS A 158 -19.62 -10.32 -4.40
CA LYS A 158 -21.02 -10.76 -4.35
C LYS A 158 -21.18 -12.28 -4.43
N GLU A 159 -20.32 -12.92 -5.21
CA GLU A 159 -20.29 -14.38 -5.34
C GLU A 159 -19.49 -15.08 -4.23
N LYS A 160 -19.04 -14.36 -3.21
CA LYS A 160 -18.21 -14.85 -2.09
C LYS A 160 -16.91 -15.55 -2.54
N ARG A 161 -16.40 -15.20 -3.72
CA ARG A 161 -15.15 -15.73 -4.30
C ARG A 161 -13.94 -14.82 -4.04
N ALA A 162 -14.16 -13.61 -3.53
CA ALA A 162 -13.10 -12.66 -3.29
C ALA A 162 -12.40 -12.89 -1.94
N PRO A 163 -11.07 -12.71 -1.84
CA PRO A 163 -10.35 -12.72 -0.57
C PRO A 163 -10.83 -11.60 0.35
N ARG A 164 -10.90 -11.87 1.66
CA ARG A 164 -11.44 -10.95 2.68
C ARG A 164 -10.91 -9.51 2.63
N LYS A 165 -9.62 -9.32 2.34
CA LYS A 165 -8.98 -7.99 2.31
C LYS A 165 -9.27 -7.19 1.03
N GLN A 166 -9.92 -7.76 0.02
CA GLN A 166 -10.12 -7.06 -1.25
C GLN A 166 -11.10 -5.91 -1.12
N LEU A 167 -12.21 -6.11 -0.42
CA LEU A 167 -13.21 -5.06 -0.24
C LEU A 167 -12.63 -3.83 0.49
N TYR A 168 -11.72 -4.04 1.43
CA TYR A 168 -10.98 -2.96 2.07
C TYR A 168 -10.25 -2.05 1.07
N TYR A 169 -9.48 -2.66 0.14
CA TYR A 169 -8.76 -1.87 -0.88
C TYR A 169 -9.69 -1.22 -1.88
N ILE A 170 -10.76 -1.90 -2.30
CA ILE A 170 -11.72 -1.37 -3.28
C ILE A 170 -12.49 -0.21 -2.67
N TYR A 171 -12.96 -0.35 -1.43
CA TYR A 171 -13.67 0.71 -0.75
C TYR A 171 -12.79 1.97 -0.61
N GLY A 172 -11.56 1.84 -0.12
CA GLY A 172 -10.64 2.96 -0.04
C GLY A 172 -10.31 3.57 -1.40
N MET A 173 -10.12 2.76 -2.45
CA MET A 173 -9.90 3.26 -3.80
C MET A 173 -11.14 4.00 -4.31
N THR A 174 -12.35 3.49 -4.06
CA THR A 174 -13.61 4.15 -4.44
C THR A 174 -13.72 5.52 -3.76
N CYS A 175 -13.44 5.62 -2.46
CA CYS A 175 -13.41 6.90 -1.75
C CYS A 175 -12.43 7.89 -2.43
N ILE A 176 -11.19 7.47 -2.69
CA ILE A 176 -10.18 8.32 -3.32
C ILE A 176 -10.63 8.79 -4.71
N LEU A 177 -11.15 7.89 -5.52
CA LEU A 177 -11.63 8.22 -6.87
C LEU A 177 -12.84 9.18 -6.86
N THR A 178 -13.75 9.00 -5.91
CA THR A 178 -14.94 9.84 -5.76
C THR A 178 -14.59 11.24 -5.26
N HIS A 179 -13.72 11.34 -4.24
CA HIS A 179 -13.37 12.61 -3.61
C HIS A 179 -12.17 13.30 -4.25
N GLN A 180 -11.45 12.62 -5.11
CA GLN A 180 -10.21 13.13 -5.74
C GLN A 180 -9.16 13.57 -4.70
N THR A 181 -9.10 12.86 -3.56
CA THR A 181 -8.13 13.09 -2.48
C THR A 181 -7.80 11.79 -1.77
N PHE A 182 -6.64 11.76 -1.09
CA PHE A 182 -6.29 10.70 -0.14
C PHE A 182 -6.77 10.99 1.29
N ASP A 183 -7.50 12.08 1.49
CA ASP A 183 -8.10 12.39 2.78
C ASP A 183 -9.43 11.66 2.93
N PHE A 184 -9.57 10.91 4.00
CA PHE A 184 -10.77 10.16 4.33
C PHE A 184 -11.54 10.85 5.43
N THR A 185 -12.87 10.86 5.33
CA THR A 185 -13.74 11.27 6.42
C THR A 185 -13.64 10.32 7.61
N ASP A 186 -14.10 10.74 8.78
CA ASP A 186 -14.05 9.88 9.98
C ASP A 186 -14.93 8.64 9.84
N GLU A 187 -16.03 8.71 9.09
CA GLU A 187 -16.91 7.58 8.80
C GLU A 187 -16.21 6.57 7.87
N GLU A 188 -15.52 7.05 6.83
CA GLU A 188 -14.75 6.21 5.92
C GLU A 188 -13.57 5.54 6.63
N LYS A 189 -12.86 6.27 7.50
CA LYS A 189 -11.80 5.69 8.34
C LYS A 189 -12.34 4.57 9.23
N LYS A 190 -13.51 4.80 9.85
CA LYS A 190 -14.18 3.78 10.66
C LYS A 190 -14.54 2.55 9.81
N THR A 191 -15.14 2.74 8.65
CA THR A 191 -15.49 1.65 7.73
C THR A 191 -14.25 0.89 7.27
N LEU A 192 -13.17 1.59 6.92
CA LEU A 192 -11.90 0.97 6.54
C LEU A 192 -11.29 0.14 7.68
N ASN A 193 -11.35 0.61 8.93
CA ASN A 193 -10.91 -0.17 10.08
C ASN A 193 -11.73 -1.46 10.25
N LEU A 194 -13.06 -1.38 10.18
CA LEU A 194 -13.94 -2.54 10.26
C LEU A 194 -13.71 -3.55 9.13
N LEU A 195 -13.50 -3.06 7.90
CA LEU A 195 -13.15 -3.90 6.74
C LEU A 195 -11.77 -4.57 6.91
N HIS A 196 -10.79 -3.83 7.42
CA HIS A 196 -9.45 -4.35 7.67
C HIS A 196 -9.45 -5.47 8.71
N ASP A 197 -10.20 -5.29 9.80
CA ASP A 197 -10.30 -6.28 10.89
C ASP A 197 -11.28 -7.42 10.55
N GLY A 198 -12.10 -7.24 9.53
CA GLY A 198 -13.10 -8.23 9.10
C GLY A 198 -14.35 -8.27 9.99
N SER A 199 -14.61 -7.20 10.74
CA SER A 199 -15.73 -7.06 11.67
C SER A 199 -16.92 -6.27 11.10
N VAL A 200 -16.92 -5.98 9.79
CA VAL A 200 -18.02 -5.26 9.13
C VAL A 200 -19.24 -6.17 8.96
N ASP A 201 -20.41 -5.71 9.40
CA ASP A 201 -21.68 -6.44 9.33
C ASP A 201 -22.45 -6.15 8.03
N ASN A 202 -22.37 -4.92 7.50
CA ASN A 202 -23.10 -4.43 6.33
C ASN A 202 -22.31 -4.55 5.00
N ARG A 203 -21.59 -5.66 4.83
CA ARG A 203 -20.70 -5.89 3.69
C ARG A 203 -21.39 -5.73 2.32
N ALA A 204 -22.63 -6.18 2.19
CA ALA A 204 -23.41 -6.07 0.95
C ALA A 204 -23.70 -4.60 0.59
N GLU A 205 -24.08 -3.79 1.56
CA GLU A 205 -24.37 -2.36 1.37
C GLU A 205 -23.10 -1.61 0.91
N ILE A 206 -21.94 -1.95 1.47
CA ILE A 206 -20.65 -1.37 1.06
C ILE A 206 -20.34 -1.72 -0.41
N VAL A 207 -20.61 -2.97 -0.82
CA VAL A 207 -20.42 -3.40 -2.21
C VAL A 207 -21.33 -2.60 -3.15
N GLU A 208 -22.61 -2.47 -2.83
CA GLU A 208 -23.59 -1.70 -3.61
C GLU A 208 -23.22 -0.21 -3.70
N TRP A 209 -22.77 0.35 -2.58
CA TRP A 209 -22.29 1.74 -2.56
C TRP A 209 -21.07 1.92 -3.47
N CYS A 210 -20.05 1.06 -3.36
CA CYS A 210 -18.86 1.11 -4.22
C CYS A 210 -19.24 1.02 -5.70
N GLU A 211 -20.13 0.10 -6.08
CA GLU A 211 -20.59 -0.03 -7.47
C GLU A 211 -21.27 1.25 -7.95
N SER A 212 -22.20 1.80 -7.14
CA SER A 212 -22.90 3.03 -7.48
C SER A 212 -21.94 4.19 -7.72
N GLN A 213 -20.93 4.38 -6.83
CA GLN A 213 -19.95 5.44 -6.97
C GLN A 213 -19.08 5.25 -8.22
N LEU A 214 -18.59 4.03 -8.45
CA LEU A 214 -17.74 3.73 -9.60
C LEU A 214 -18.47 3.90 -10.94
N HIS A 215 -19.75 3.56 -11.01
CA HIS A 215 -20.58 3.80 -12.21
C HIS A 215 -20.89 5.28 -12.46
N ALA A 216 -20.84 6.11 -11.41
CA ALA A 216 -21.06 7.55 -11.54
C ALA A 216 -19.82 8.33 -12.01
N LEU A 217 -18.65 7.69 -12.07
CA LEU A 217 -17.43 8.32 -12.57
C LEU A 217 -17.45 8.40 -14.09
N ASP A 218 -17.21 9.60 -14.62
CA ASP A 218 -16.99 9.83 -16.05
C ASP A 218 -15.55 9.42 -16.41
N TYR A 219 -15.38 8.40 -17.27
CA TYR A 219 -14.06 7.89 -17.68
C TYR A 219 -14.05 7.34 -19.10
#